data_0776a5086f0a3e2ae753bceba287ee21
#
_entry.id   0776a5086f0a3e2ae753bceba287ee21
#
_cell.length_a   1.000
_cell.length_b   1.000
_cell.length_c   1.000
_cell.angle_alpha   90.00
_cell.angle_beta   90.00
_cell.angle_gamma   90.00
#
_symmetry.space_group_name_H-M   'P 1'
#
loop_
_entity.id
_entity.type
_entity.pdbx_description
1 polymer ?
#
loop_
_entity_poly.entity_id
_entity_poly.type
_entity_poly.pdbx_seq_one_letter_code
_entity_poly.pdbx_strand_id
1 'polypeptide(L)'
;MTQKANWNYPTSVRFGAGRVAELADVCKAAGIARPLFVTDPGLAALPMTRAAVESLNGLGVGVFSEIKSNPVESNVAAGVAVLRAGKHDGVVAFGGGSALDVGKVIAFMAGQTRPMWDFEDVGDWWTRADPKGIAPVIAVPTTSGTGSEVGRAGVITQEATHTK
;
A
#
# COMPACT_ATOMS: atom_id res chain seq x y z
N MET A 1 -32.26 -16.64 -15.75
CA MET A 1 -31.24 -16.00 -16.61
C MET A 1 -29.90 -16.22 -15.94
N THR A 2 -28.97 -16.95 -16.57
CA THR A 2 -27.61 -17.10 -16.08
C THR A 2 -26.82 -15.84 -16.40
N GLN A 3 -26.43 -15.07 -15.39
CA GLN A 3 -25.52 -13.93 -15.59
C GLN A 3 -24.18 -14.46 -16.07
N LYS A 4 -23.73 -13.97 -17.20
CA LYS A 4 -22.36 -14.23 -17.70
C LYS A 4 -21.56 -12.96 -17.53
N ALA A 5 -20.42 -13.03 -16.84
CA ALA A 5 -19.51 -11.90 -16.67
C ALA A 5 -18.06 -12.37 -16.82
N ASN A 6 -17.26 -11.56 -17.49
CA ASN A 6 -15.80 -11.76 -17.58
C ASN A 6 -15.13 -10.71 -16.69
N TRP A 7 -14.31 -11.18 -15.75
CA TRP A 7 -13.57 -10.32 -14.84
C TRP A 7 -12.08 -10.47 -15.16
N ASN A 8 -11.50 -9.45 -15.77
CA ASN A 8 -10.06 -9.38 -16.04
C ASN A 8 -9.43 -8.42 -15.05
N TYR A 9 -9.12 -8.93 -13.86
CA TYR A 9 -8.47 -8.15 -12.83
C TYR A 9 -7.06 -8.73 -12.54
N PRO A 10 -5.99 -7.95 -12.65
CA PRO A 10 -4.63 -8.45 -12.45
C PRO A 10 -4.30 -8.77 -10.99
N THR A 11 -5.09 -8.22 -10.03
CA THR A 11 -4.85 -8.40 -8.61
C THR A 11 -5.29 -9.79 -8.15
N SER A 12 -4.35 -10.55 -7.55
CA SER A 12 -4.69 -11.81 -6.89
C SER A 12 -5.38 -11.54 -5.56
N VAL A 13 -6.62 -12.01 -5.41
CA VAL A 13 -7.44 -11.79 -4.21
C VAL A 13 -7.54 -13.06 -3.39
N ARG A 14 -7.22 -12.98 -2.08
CA ARG A 14 -7.49 -14.01 -1.09
C ARG A 14 -8.62 -13.55 -0.18
N PHE A 15 -9.77 -14.17 -0.29
CA PHE A 15 -10.95 -13.81 0.49
C PHE A 15 -11.37 -14.94 1.42
N GLY A 16 -11.70 -14.59 2.68
CA GLY A 16 -12.21 -15.52 3.69
C GLY A 16 -11.88 -15.09 5.12
N ALA A 17 -12.66 -15.57 6.07
CA ALA A 17 -12.43 -15.29 7.49
C ALA A 17 -11.07 -15.86 7.95
N GLY A 18 -10.31 -15.05 8.68
CA GLY A 18 -9.00 -15.45 9.24
C GLY A 18 -7.85 -15.49 8.26
N ARG A 19 -8.07 -15.23 6.97
CA ARG A 19 -7.00 -15.32 5.96
C ARG A 19 -5.89 -14.26 6.11
N VAL A 20 -6.10 -13.25 6.93
CA VAL A 20 -5.03 -12.30 7.30
C VAL A 20 -3.83 -12.99 7.96
N ALA A 21 -4.03 -14.15 8.58
CA ALA A 21 -2.94 -14.96 9.14
C ALA A 21 -1.98 -15.54 8.07
N GLU A 22 -2.37 -15.51 6.78
CA GLU A 22 -1.53 -15.96 5.66
C GLU A 22 -0.54 -14.87 5.17
N LEU A 23 -0.48 -13.69 5.80
CA LEU A 23 0.31 -12.55 5.32
C LEU A 23 1.78 -12.91 5.06
N ALA A 24 2.42 -13.70 5.92
CA ALA A 24 3.81 -14.11 5.71
C ALA A 24 3.98 -14.93 4.42
N ASP A 25 3.05 -15.83 4.12
CA ASP A 25 3.11 -16.67 2.91
C ASP A 25 2.80 -15.82 1.66
N VAL A 26 1.89 -14.85 1.77
CA VAL A 26 1.61 -13.90 0.69
C VAL A 26 2.83 -13.02 0.41
N CYS A 27 3.51 -12.53 1.45
CA CYS A 27 4.76 -11.78 1.31
C CYS A 27 5.82 -12.62 0.57
N LYS A 28 6.06 -13.85 1.01
CA LYS A 28 7.02 -14.75 0.38
C LYS A 28 6.68 -15.01 -1.09
N ALA A 29 5.40 -15.26 -1.40
CA ALA A 29 4.94 -15.48 -2.76
C ALA A 29 5.12 -14.25 -3.66
N ALA A 30 5.06 -13.04 -3.09
CA ALA A 30 5.31 -11.77 -3.76
C ALA A 30 6.81 -11.38 -3.79
N GLY A 31 7.70 -12.22 -3.25
CA GLY A 31 9.14 -11.94 -3.18
C GLY A 31 9.53 -10.92 -2.10
N ILE A 32 8.65 -10.70 -1.11
CA ILE A 32 8.89 -9.75 -0.02
C ILE A 32 9.50 -10.48 1.18
N ALA A 33 10.71 -10.10 1.56
CA ALA A 33 11.42 -10.62 2.74
C ALA A 33 11.46 -9.59 3.88
N ARG A 34 11.33 -8.32 3.58
CA ARG A 34 11.42 -7.20 4.52
C ARG A 34 10.27 -6.21 4.31
N PRO A 35 9.02 -6.59 4.63
CA PRO A 35 7.88 -5.72 4.39
C PRO A 35 7.91 -4.47 5.26
N LEU A 36 7.52 -3.31 4.69
CA LEU A 36 7.07 -2.17 5.47
C LEU A 36 5.55 -2.31 5.69
N PHE A 37 5.14 -2.48 6.93
CA PHE A 37 3.73 -2.51 7.31
C PHE A 37 3.23 -1.07 7.48
N VAL A 38 2.31 -0.65 6.62
CA VAL A 38 1.77 0.72 6.56
C VAL A 38 0.34 0.71 7.06
N THR A 39 0.04 1.50 8.10
CA THR A 39 -1.30 1.60 8.69
C THR A 39 -1.54 3.03 9.19
N ASP A 40 -2.76 3.36 9.59
CA ASP A 40 -3.06 4.64 10.21
C ASP A 40 -2.86 4.63 11.74
N PRO A 41 -2.71 5.81 12.38
CA PRO A 41 -2.46 5.90 13.81
C PRO A 41 -3.59 5.28 14.67
N GLY A 42 -4.83 5.37 14.19
CA GLY A 42 -6.00 4.84 14.90
C GLY A 42 -6.00 3.31 14.95
N LEU A 43 -5.51 2.67 13.90
CA LEU A 43 -5.40 1.21 13.83
C LEU A 43 -4.13 0.67 14.49
N ALA A 44 -3.04 1.42 14.46
CA ALA A 44 -1.71 0.95 14.86
C ALA A 44 -1.67 0.26 16.24
N ALA A 45 -2.43 0.78 17.21
CA ALA A 45 -2.46 0.24 18.57
C ALA A 45 -3.48 -0.90 18.77
N LEU A 46 -4.33 -1.20 17.78
CA LEU A 46 -5.40 -2.18 17.94
C LEU A 46 -4.86 -3.62 17.95
N PRO A 47 -5.53 -4.52 18.71
CA PRO A 47 -5.14 -5.94 18.76
C PRO A 47 -5.09 -6.60 17.38
N MET A 48 -6.02 -6.28 16.49
CA MET A 48 -6.05 -6.83 15.13
C MET A 48 -4.81 -6.46 14.31
N THR A 49 -4.31 -5.24 14.45
CA THR A 49 -3.10 -4.77 13.76
C THR A 49 -1.86 -5.47 14.33
N ARG A 50 -1.78 -5.60 15.66
CA ARG A 50 -0.70 -6.37 16.30
C ARG A 50 -0.69 -7.81 15.83
N ALA A 51 -1.84 -8.48 15.81
CA ALA A 51 -1.94 -9.85 15.31
C ALA A 51 -1.52 -9.97 13.83
N ALA A 52 -1.88 -8.98 12.99
CA ALA A 52 -1.44 -8.95 11.59
C ALA A 52 0.08 -8.77 11.46
N VAL A 53 0.69 -7.89 12.26
CA VAL A 53 2.15 -7.73 12.31
C VAL A 53 2.83 -9.00 12.84
N GLU A 54 2.29 -9.60 13.89
CA GLU A 54 2.80 -10.87 14.46
C GLU A 54 2.73 -12.02 13.45
N SER A 55 1.71 -12.04 12.57
CA SER A 55 1.60 -13.06 11.52
C SER A 55 2.72 -12.98 10.46
N LEU A 56 3.45 -11.86 10.40
CA LEU A 56 4.63 -11.66 9.57
C LEU A 56 5.93 -12.17 10.23
N ASN A 57 5.81 -12.97 11.29
CA ASN A 57 6.94 -13.52 12.02
C ASN A 57 7.95 -14.23 11.08
N GLY A 58 9.24 -13.99 11.31
CA GLY A 58 10.32 -14.49 10.47
C GLY A 58 10.68 -13.60 9.27
N LEU A 59 9.95 -12.48 9.06
CA LEU A 59 10.30 -11.45 8.08
C LEU A 59 10.89 -10.22 8.77
N GLY A 60 11.67 -9.43 8.03
CA GLY A 60 12.25 -8.17 8.54
C GLY A 60 11.26 -7.02 8.53
N VAL A 61 10.20 -7.09 9.34
CA VAL A 61 9.09 -6.13 9.35
C VAL A 61 9.51 -4.78 9.93
N GLY A 62 9.19 -3.68 9.22
CA GLY A 62 9.09 -2.34 9.78
C GLY A 62 7.64 -1.89 9.85
N VAL A 63 7.32 -0.91 10.69
CA VAL A 63 5.97 -0.35 10.82
C VAL A 63 6.03 1.16 10.59
N PHE A 64 5.10 1.66 9.77
CA PHE A 64 4.88 3.08 9.53
C PHE A 64 3.41 3.41 9.72
N SER A 65 3.11 4.40 10.57
CA SER A 65 1.73 4.78 10.91
C SER A 65 1.49 6.29 10.93
N GLU A 66 2.39 7.09 10.41
CA GLU A 66 2.25 8.56 10.40
C GLU A 66 1.42 9.03 9.20
N ILE A 67 0.14 8.63 9.18
CA ILE A 67 -0.80 8.89 8.08
C ILE A 67 -1.96 9.73 8.59
N LYS A 68 -2.29 10.80 7.88
CA LYS A 68 -3.48 11.63 8.13
C LYS A 68 -4.71 11.03 7.43
N SER A 69 -5.92 11.35 7.91
CA SER A 69 -7.19 10.89 7.32
C SER A 69 -7.37 11.38 5.89
N ASN A 70 -6.89 12.43 5.43
CA ASN A 70 -6.74 12.81 4.03
C ASN A 70 -5.24 12.92 3.79
N PRO A 71 -4.61 11.84 3.31
CA PRO A 71 -3.17 11.79 3.27
C PRO A 71 -2.61 12.83 2.31
N VAL A 72 -1.49 13.36 2.69
CA VAL A 72 -0.75 14.39 1.95
C VAL A 72 0.62 13.88 1.51
N GLU A 73 1.27 14.58 0.62
CA GLU A 73 2.57 14.20 0.08
C GLU A 73 3.65 14.01 1.16
N SER A 74 3.61 14.78 2.25
CA SER A 74 4.57 14.62 3.34
C SER A 74 4.43 13.26 4.06
N ASN A 75 3.23 12.66 4.13
CA ASN A 75 3.05 11.32 4.65
C ASN A 75 3.74 10.28 3.75
N VAL A 76 3.63 10.43 2.44
CA VAL A 76 4.31 9.56 1.47
C VAL A 76 5.82 9.71 1.58
N ALA A 77 6.33 10.94 1.62
CA ALA A 77 7.76 11.21 1.73
C ALA A 77 8.38 10.59 2.99
N ALA A 78 7.69 10.73 4.14
CA ALA A 78 8.10 10.11 5.39
C ALA A 78 8.13 8.57 5.28
N GLY A 79 7.08 7.97 4.73
CA GLY A 79 7.01 6.51 4.53
C GLY A 79 8.09 5.98 3.58
N VAL A 80 8.39 6.70 2.49
CA VAL A 80 9.50 6.36 1.58
C VAL A 80 10.85 6.43 2.29
N ALA A 81 11.06 7.44 3.15
CA ALA A 81 12.29 7.53 3.95
C ALA A 81 12.45 6.33 4.88
N VAL A 82 11.38 5.90 5.57
CA VAL A 82 11.37 4.71 6.42
C VAL A 82 11.64 3.44 5.59
N LEU A 83 10.98 3.29 4.45
CA LEU A 83 11.16 2.15 3.55
C LEU A 83 12.64 2.02 3.12
N ARG A 84 13.25 3.11 2.70
CA ARG A 84 14.65 3.13 2.25
C ARG A 84 15.64 2.89 3.41
N ALA A 85 15.46 3.56 4.55
CA ALA A 85 16.32 3.41 5.72
C ALA A 85 16.29 1.96 6.28
N GLY A 86 15.09 1.34 6.32
CA GLY A 86 14.90 -0.04 6.74
C GLY A 86 15.27 -1.07 5.67
N LYS A 87 15.62 -0.64 4.45
CA LYS A 87 15.85 -1.52 3.28
C LYS A 87 14.68 -2.47 3.08
N HIS A 88 13.46 -1.96 3.21
CA HIS A 88 12.25 -2.75 2.97
C HIS A 88 12.08 -2.97 1.47
N ASP A 89 11.65 -4.18 1.09
CA ASP A 89 11.56 -4.65 -0.29
C ASP A 89 10.12 -4.82 -0.79
N GLY A 90 9.14 -4.47 0.04
CA GLY A 90 7.73 -4.46 -0.29
C GLY A 90 6.90 -3.78 0.78
N VAL A 91 5.62 -3.58 0.51
CA VAL A 91 4.69 -2.91 1.41
C VAL A 91 3.50 -3.81 1.72
N VAL A 92 3.14 -3.91 3.01
CA VAL A 92 1.84 -4.41 3.46
C VAL A 92 1.02 -3.21 3.90
N ALA A 93 0.07 -2.78 3.07
CA ALA A 93 -0.84 -1.68 3.36
C ALA A 93 -2.08 -2.22 4.08
N PHE A 94 -2.27 -1.86 5.35
CA PHE A 94 -3.32 -2.39 6.22
C PHE A 94 -4.17 -1.24 6.76
N GLY A 95 -5.43 -1.18 6.38
CA GLY A 95 -6.33 -0.12 6.87
C GLY A 95 -7.44 0.26 5.92
N GLY A 96 -8.00 1.45 6.10
CA GLY A 96 -8.95 2.07 5.18
C GLY A 96 -8.27 2.63 3.94
N GLY A 97 -9.03 3.28 3.06
CA GLY A 97 -8.54 3.83 1.80
C GLY A 97 -7.27 4.68 1.94
N SER A 98 -7.21 5.53 2.97
CA SER A 98 -6.03 6.39 3.21
C SER A 98 -4.74 5.60 3.46
N ALA A 99 -4.80 4.54 4.28
CA ALA A 99 -3.64 3.69 4.54
C ALA A 99 -3.23 2.89 3.30
N LEU A 100 -4.22 2.39 2.55
CA LEU A 100 -3.97 1.67 1.30
C LEU A 100 -3.36 2.58 0.23
N ASP A 101 -3.90 3.80 0.06
CA ASP A 101 -3.40 4.77 -0.90
C ASP A 101 -1.97 5.19 -0.59
N VAL A 102 -1.68 5.56 0.67
CA VAL A 102 -0.31 5.91 1.09
C VAL A 102 0.63 4.71 0.89
N GLY A 103 0.23 3.51 1.30
CA GLY A 103 1.04 2.31 1.13
C GLY A 103 1.40 2.02 -0.33
N LYS A 104 0.42 2.14 -1.24
CA LYS A 104 0.65 2.00 -2.68
C LYS A 104 1.63 3.04 -3.22
N VAL A 105 1.42 4.32 -2.84
CA VAL A 105 2.28 5.40 -3.33
C VAL A 105 3.69 5.33 -2.72
N ILE A 106 3.86 4.90 -1.46
CA ILE A 106 5.18 4.59 -0.89
C ILE A 106 5.89 3.51 -1.73
N ALA A 107 5.20 2.41 -2.03
CA ALA A 107 5.77 1.34 -2.84
C ALA A 107 6.10 1.78 -4.27
N PHE A 108 5.22 2.59 -4.87
CA PHE A 108 5.46 3.19 -6.18
C PHE A 108 6.71 4.06 -6.17
N MET A 109 6.84 4.93 -5.18
CA MET A 109 7.95 5.89 -5.05
C MET A 109 9.26 5.27 -4.55
N ALA A 110 9.28 3.99 -4.19
CA ALA A 110 10.44 3.31 -3.60
C ALA A 110 11.73 3.49 -4.41
N GLY A 111 11.65 3.30 -5.72
CA GLY A 111 12.77 3.44 -6.65
C GLY A 111 12.60 4.55 -7.69
N GLN A 112 11.55 5.39 -7.59
CA GLN A 112 11.40 6.52 -8.50
C GLN A 112 12.40 7.64 -8.17
N THR A 113 12.87 8.34 -9.21
CA THR A 113 13.82 9.45 -9.10
C THR A 113 13.19 10.81 -9.35
N ARG A 114 11.97 10.84 -9.91
CA ARG A 114 11.20 12.06 -10.16
C ARG A 114 10.36 12.43 -8.93
N PRO A 115 9.99 13.71 -8.77
CA PRO A 115 8.97 14.12 -7.81
C PRO A 115 7.66 13.35 -7.98
N MET A 116 6.94 13.11 -6.89
CA MET A 116 5.69 12.34 -6.90
C MET A 116 4.65 12.92 -7.86
N TRP A 117 4.52 14.24 -7.92
CA TRP A 117 3.54 14.93 -8.78
C TRP A 117 3.85 14.88 -10.27
N ASP A 118 5.05 14.41 -10.67
CA ASP A 118 5.35 14.10 -12.08
C ASP A 118 4.56 12.88 -12.58
N PHE A 119 3.92 12.13 -11.69
CA PHE A 119 3.16 10.91 -11.97
C PHE A 119 1.65 11.09 -11.72
N GLU A 120 1.17 12.32 -11.65
CA GLU A 120 -0.26 12.62 -11.54
C GLU A 120 -1.03 11.94 -12.68
N ASP A 121 -2.30 11.55 -12.41
CA ASP A 121 -3.15 10.86 -13.40
C ASP A 121 -3.69 11.84 -14.46
N VAL A 122 -2.76 12.45 -15.19
CA VAL A 122 -3.00 13.40 -16.28
C VAL A 122 -2.42 12.82 -17.57
N GLY A 123 -3.28 12.52 -18.52
CA GLY A 123 -2.86 12.00 -19.81
C GLY A 123 -2.03 10.72 -19.69
N ASP A 124 -0.80 10.77 -20.19
CA ASP A 124 0.14 9.65 -20.19
C ASP A 124 1.28 9.78 -19.16
N TRP A 125 1.18 10.67 -18.17
CA TRP A 125 2.26 10.93 -17.22
C TRP A 125 2.71 9.69 -16.43
N TRP A 126 1.80 8.73 -16.24
CA TRP A 126 2.13 7.43 -15.64
C TRP A 126 3.23 6.67 -16.40
N THR A 127 3.43 6.93 -17.70
CA THR A 127 4.49 6.31 -18.52
C THR A 127 5.89 6.76 -18.12
N ARG A 128 6.02 7.84 -17.35
CA ARG A 128 7.30 8.36 -16.84
C ARG A 128 7.87 7.48 -15.72
N ALA A 129 7.05 6.60 -15.15
CA ALA A 129 7.49 5.72 -14.07
C ALA A 129 8.46 4.64 -14.56
N ASP A 130 9.49 4.38 -13.76
CA ASP A 130 10.30 3.17 -13.92
C ASP A 130 9.57 1.99 -13.24
N PRO A 131 9.04 1.02 -14.01
CA PRO A 131 8.31 -0.11 -13.42
C PRO A 131 9.21 -1.02 -12.58
N LYS A 132 10.53 -1.03 -12.80
CA LYS A 132 11.48 -1.80 -12.00
C LYS A 132 11.73 -1.17 -10.62
N GLY A 133 11.44 0.10 -10.49
CA GLY A 133 11.56 0.84 -9.23
C GLY A 133 10.32 0.72 -8.32
N ILE A 134 9.28 -0.01 -8.75
CA ILE A 134 8.05 -0.17 -7.97
C ILE A 134 8.17 -1.42 -7.08
N ALA A 135 8.04 -1.24 -5.77
CA ALA A 135 8.02 -2.35 -4.83
C ALA A 135 6.66 -3.08 -4.86
N PRO A 136 6.62 -4.41 -4.63
CA PRO A 136 5.37 -5.14 -4.54
C PRO A 136 4.52 -4.68 -3.34
N VAL A 137 3.19 -4.73 -3.51
CA VAL A 137 2.21 -4.31 -2.48
C VAL A 137 1.25 -5.45 -2.19
N ILE A 138 0.98 -5.63 -0.89
CA ILE A 138 -0.13 -6.44 -0.38
C ILE A 138 -1.10 -5.49 0.30
N ALA A 139 -2.32 -5.41 -0.19
CA ALA A 139 -3.37 -4.57 0.36
C ALA A 139 -4.32 -5.39 1.25
N VAL A 140 -4.52 -4.93 2.48
CA VAL A 140 -5.43 -5.55 3.47
C VAL A 140 -6.44 -4.50 3.92
N PRO A 141 -7.59 -4.39 3.24
CA PRO A 141 -8.61 -3.40 3.58
C PRO A 141 -9.31 -3.74 4.89
N THR A 142 -9.50 -2.72 5.75
CA THR A 142 -10.32 -2.80 6.95
C THR A 142 -11.67 -2.08 6.78
N THR A 143 -11.88 -1.43 5.65
CA THR A 143 -13.10 -0.68 5.30
C THR A 143 -13.59 -1.12 3.93
N SER A 144 -14.82 -1.60 3.88
CA SER A 144 -15.46 -1.99 2.62
C SER A 144 -15.88 -0.76 1.80
N GLY A 145 -15.68 -0.82 0.49
CA GLY A 145 -16.25 0.13 -0.48
C GLY A 145 -15.28 1.14 -1.08
N THR A 146 -14.06 1.30 -0.57
CA THR A 146 -13.10 2.25 -1.14
C THR A 146 -12.55 1.80 -2.50
N GLY A 147 -12.43 0.49 -2.70
CA GLY A 147 -11.81 -0.09 -3.91
C GLY A 147 -10.30 0.13 -4.01
N SER A 148 -9.67 0.75 -2.99
CA SER A 148 -8.24 1.05 -3.02
C SER A 148 -7.37 -0.21 -3.08
N GLU A 149 -7.85 -1.33 -2.55
CA GLU A 149 -7.17 -2.62 -2.58
C GLU A 149 -7.03 -3.21 -3.99
N VAL A 150 -7.87 -2.76 -4.91
CA VAL A 150 -7.89 -3.26 -6.28
C VAL A 150 -7.48 -2.20 -7.31
N GLY A 151 -7.61 -0.91 -6.97
CA GLY A 151 -7.20 0.20 -7.82
C GLY A 151 -5.68 0.40 -7.84
N ARG A 152 -5.11 0.73 -8.99
CA ARG A 152 -3.67 1.07 -9.11
C ARG A 152 -3.35 2.47 -8.60
N ALA A 153 -4.29 3.41 -8.66
CA ALA A 153 -4.08 4.79 -8.22
C ALA A 153 -4.07 4.92 -6.70
N GLY A 154 -3.36 5.90 -6.20
CA GLY A 154 -3.42 6.35 -4.80
C GLY A 154 -3.89 7.78 -4.74
N VAL A 155 -4.87 8.09 -3.88
CA VAL A 155 -5.42 9.44 -3.74
C VAL A 155 -4.66 10.17 -2.63
N ILE A 156 -3.83 11.12 -3.03
CA ILE A 156 -3.00 11.94 -2.14
C ILE A 156 -3.37 13.42 -2.35
N THR A 157 -3.51 14.15 -1.27
CA THR A 157 -3.79 15.60 -1.33
C THR A 157 -2.50 16.39 -1.45
N GLN A 158 -2.41 17.27 -2.43
CA GLN A 158 -1.30 18.20 -2.56
C GLN A 158 -1.39 19.29 -1.50
N GLU A 159 -0.37 19.45 -0.65
CA GLU A 159 -0.41 20.37 0.49
C GLU A 159 -0.52 21.83 0.06
N ALA A 160 0.10 22.20 -1.06
CA ALA A 160 0.12 23.58 -1.55
C ALA A 160 -1.23 24.03 -2.14
N THR A 161 -1.94 23.14 -2.83
CA THR A 161 -3.17 23.48 -3.59
C THR A 161 -4.44 22.93 -2.96
N HIS A 162 -4.32 22.01 -1.98
CA HIS A 162 -5.42 21.24 -1.40
C HIS A 162 -6.23 20.42 -2.43
N THR A 163 -5.65 20.13 -3.59
CA THR A 163 -6.23 19.26 -4.62
C THR A 163 -5.82 17.80 -4.44
N LYS A 164 -6.66 16.90 -4.96
CA LYS A 164 -6.43 15.44 -4.94
C LYS A 164 -6.22 14.94 -6.36
#